data_fb89ad89f3181fadaac1790bad4e1c04
#
_entry.id   fb89ad89f3181fadaac1790bad4e1c04
#
_cell.length_a   1.000
_cell.length_b   1.000
_cell.length_c   1.000
_cell.angle_alpha   90.00
_cell.angle_beta   90.00
_cell.angle_gamma   90.00
#
_symmetry.space_group_name_H-M   'P 1'
#
loop_
_entity.id
_entity.type
_entity.pdbx_description
1 polymer ?
#
loop_
_entity_poly.entity_id
_entity_poly.type
_entity_poly.pdbx_seq_one_letter_code
_entity_poly.pdbx_strand_id
1 'polypeptide(L)'
;MEQAKMEGKIKSWGVSNFDVNDMTKLLKLPIGQHCATNQVRYNLGDRGIDYDLVPMMNENSMPVMAYAPVARGDRLGSDLTKQKVLQGISKKYNADVFQILLAWCIRNGQTIAIPQSSNAKHVINNVKAADIQLTEEDLVKINTVYPKPSVSEPLALW
;
A
#
# COMPACT_ATOMS: atom_id res chain seq x y z
N MET A 1 19.15 15.13 -4.41
CA MET A 1 17.76 15.22 -4.92
C MET A 1 17.28 16.66 -4.96
N GLU A 2 17.45 17.49 -3.92
CA GLU A 2 17.06 18.90 -3.91
C GLU A 2 17.73 19.72 -5.00
N GLN A 3 19.04 19.53 -5.24
CA GLN A 3 19.73 20.19 -6.35
C GLN A 3 19.07 19.91 -7.71
N ALA A 4 18.71 18.64 -7.97
CA ALA A 4 18.03 18.26 -9.21
C ALA A 4 16.62 18.86 -9.32
N LYS A 5 15.93 19.03 -8.19
CA LYS A 5 14.63 19.71 -8.14
C LYS A 5 14.77 21.21 -8.42
N MET A 6 15.75 21.87 -7.80
CA MET A 6 16.06 23.31 -8.07
C MET A 6 16.46 23.55 -9.53
N GLU A 7 17.17 22.62 -10.14
CA GLU A 7 17.56 22.68 -11.56
C GLU A 7 16.41 22.30 -12.52
N GLY A 8 15.21 21.98 -12.00
CA GLY A 8 14.06 21.60 -12.81
C GLY A 8 14.17 20.22 -13.48
N LYS A 9 15.17 19.41 -13.13
CA LYS A 9 15.39 18.06 -13.68
C LYS A 9 14.36 17.06 -13.17
N ILE A 10 13.84 17.24 -11.96
CA ILE A 10 12.78 16.45 -11.35
C ILE A 10 11.78 17.37 -10.68
N LYS A 11 10.53 16.92 -10.58
CA LYS A 11 9.46 17.67 -9.87
C LYS A 11 9.44 17.39 -8.38
N SER A 12 9.68 16.14 -8.01
CA SER A 12 9.68 15.66 -6.62
C SER A 12 10.61 14.45 -6.51
N TRP A 13 10.88 14.05 -5.29
CA TRP A 13 11.66 12.86 -4.96
C TRP A 13 11.04 12.14 -3.76
N GLY A 14 11.35 10.88 -3.61
CA GLY A 14 10.96 10.05 -2.49
C GLY A 14 12.07 9.09 -2.10
N VAL A 15 11.80 8.29 -1.09
CA VAL A 15 12.68 7.22 -0.61
C VAL A 15 12.03 5.86 -0.81
N SER A 16 12.77 4.79 -0.57
CA SER A 16 12.26 3.44 -0.65
C SER A 16 12.81 2.59 0.48
N ASN A 17 11.94 1.77 1.09
CA ASN A 17 12.27 0.87 2.18
C ASN A 17 12.91 1.57 3.39
N PHE A 18 12.45 2.78 3.72
CA PHE A 18 12.78 3.45 4.95
C PHE A 18 11.81 2.99 6.04
N ASP A 19 12.35 2.47 7.14
CA ASP A 19 11.57 2.16 8.33
C ASP A 19 11.27 3.42 9.16
N VAL A 20 10.61 3.26 10.30
CA VAL A 20 10.29 4.39 11.20
C VAL A 20 11.55 5.13 11.66
N ASN A 21 12.65 4.43 11.93
CA ASN A 21 13.90 5.04 12.36
C ASN A 21 14.54 5.86 11.23
N ASP A 22 14.53 5.32 10.01
CA ASP A 22 15.08 6.00 8.84
C ASP A 22 14.24 7.21 8.46
N MET A 23 12.90 7.08 8.48
CA MET A 23 12.00 8.21 8.27
C MET A 23 12.17 9.28 9.35
N THR A 24 12.35 8.90 10.61
CA THR A 24 12.61 9.84 11.71
C THR A 24 13.90 10.62 11.49
N LYS A 25 14.97 9.95 11.02
CA LYS A 25 16.23 10.62 10.68
C LYS A 25 16.06 11.58 9.51
N LEU A 26 15.36 11.13 8.44
CA LEU A 26 15.09 11.94 7.27
C LEU A 26 14.32 13.22 7.64
N LEU A 27 13.22 13.08 8.38
CA LEU A 27 12.34 14.19 8.75
C LEU A 27 13.00 15.24 9.67
N LYS A 28 14.09 14.86 10.39
CA LYS A 28 14.92 15.81 11.13
C LYS A 28 15.79 16.72 10.26
N LEU A 29 16.00 16.35 9.00
CA LEU A 29 16.72 17.18 8.06
C LEU A 29 15.80 18.28 7.51
N PRO A 30 16.28 19.53 7.33
CA PRO A 30 15.46 20.61 6.74
C PRO A 30 14.85 20.24 5.39
N ILE A 31 15.56 19.45 4.60
CA ILE A 31 15.09 18.97 3.27
C ILE A 31 14.15 17.76 3.37
N GLY A 32 14.09 17.10 4.51
CA GLY A 32 13.33 15.85 4.69
C GLY A 32 11.82 16.04 4.47
N GLN A 33 11.31 17.22 4.82
CA GLN A 33 9.90 17.57 4.60
C GLN A 33 9.52 17.73 3.11
N HIS A 34 10.50 17.78 2.21
CA HIS A 34 10.27 17.80 0.77
C HIS A 34 10.17 16.38 0.16
N CYS A 35 10.37 15.34 0.96
CA CYS A 35 10.19 13.96 0.54
C CYS A 35 8.71 13.72 0.21
N ALA A 36 8.42 13.30 -1.01
CA ALA A 36 7.05 13.19 -1.49
C ALA A 36 6.39 11.86 -1.09
N THR A 37 7.16 10.80 -0.86
CA THR A 37 6.65 9.46 -0.58
C THR A 37 7.76 8.53 -0.09
N ASN A 38 7.37 7.48 0.62
CA ASN A 38 8.23 6.31 0.87
C ASN A 38 7.62 5.10 0.17
N GLN A 39 8.39 4.46 -0.73
CA GLN A 39 7.95 3.26 -1.42
C GLN A 39 8.32 2.03 -0.62
N VAL A 40 7.32 1.30 -0.13
CA VAL A 40 7.49 0.11 0.72
C VAL A 40 6.58 -1.03 0.27
N ARG A 41 6.93 -2.25 0.65
CA ARG A 41 6.05 -3.40 0.47
C ARG A 41 4.82 -3.24 1.36
N TYR A 42 3.64 -3.28 0.75
CA TYR A 42 2.39 -3.18 1.49
C TYR A 42 1.25 -3.87 0.74
N ASN A 43 0.66 -4.84 1.36
CA ASN A 43 -0.49 -5.58 0.89
C ASN A 43 -1.18 -6.26 2.08
N LEU A 44 -2.30 -6.92 1.85
CA LEU A 44 -3.09 -7.55 2.91
C LEU A 44 -2.33 -8.66 3.67
N GLY A 45 -1.38 -9.35 3.02
CA GLY A 45 -0.54 -10.37 3.64
C GLY A 45 0.71 -9.81 4.34
N ASP A 46 1.15 -8.61 3.95
CA ASP A 46 2.34 -7.91 4.49
C ASP A 46 1.90 -6.52 4.97
N ARG A 47 1.29 -6.46 6.13
CA ARG A 47 0.70 -5.24 6.69
C ARG A 47 1.37 -4.74 7.97
N GLY A 48 2.59 -5.20 8.26
CA GLY A 48 3.37 -4.80 9.44
C GLY A 48 3.46 -3.28 9.62
N ILE A 49 3.59 -2.55 8.50
CA ILE A 49 3.67 -1.08 8.50
C ILE A 49 2.38 -0.37 8.97
N ASP A 50 1.23 -1.07 9.08
CA ASP A 50 -0.02 -0.51 9.63
C ASP A 50 0.13 -0.10 11.10
N TYR A 51 1.12 -0.67 11.81
CA TYR A 51 1.31 -0.39 13.24
C TYR A 51 1.86 1.00 13.50
N ASP A 52 2.92 1.39 12.82
CA ASP A 52 3.69 2.58 13.13
C ASP A 52 4.06 3.44 11.91
N LEU A 53 4.53 2.85 10.81
CA LEU A 53 5.02 3.61 9.67
C LEU A 53 3.88 4.34 8.91
N VAL A 54 2.75 3.67 8.68
CA VAL A 54 1.58 4.31 8.02
C VAL A 54 1.05 5.47 8.86
N PRO A 55 0.82 5.34 10.19
CA PRO A 55 0.48 6.48 11.04
C PRO A 55 1.48 7.63 10.95
N MET A 56 2.78 7.35 11.08
CA MET A 56 3.83 8.38 10.98
C MET A 56 3.79 9.11 9.64
N MET A 57 3.63 8.41 8.54
CA MET A 57 3.55 9.02 7.21
C MET A 57 2.30 9.87 7.05
N ASN A 58 1.15 9.42 7.56
CA ASN A 58 -0.09 10.19 7.55
C ASN A 58 0.02 11.50 8.35
N GLU A 59 0.64 11.46 9.53
CA GLU A 59 0.91 12.65 10.36
C GLU A 59 1.76 13.69 9.63
N ASN A 60 2.64 13.23 8.73
CA ASN A 60 3.49 14.09 7.90
C ASN A 60 2.89 14.40 6.52
N SER A 61 1.62 14.07 6.27
CA SER A 61 0.93 14.25 4.98
C SER A 61 1.69 13.62 3.80
N MET A 62 2.40 12.53 4.06
CA MET A 62 3.22 11.82 3.10
C MET A 62 2.56 10.48 2.73
N PRO A 63 2.11 10.28 1.48
CA PRO A 63 1.50 9.02 1.08
C PRO A 63 2.52 7.87 1.05
N VAL A 64 2.05 6.68 1.43
CA VAL A 64 2.76 5.43 1.18
C VAL A 64 2.64 5.06 -0.30
N MET A 65 3.74 4.70 -0.96
CA MET A 65 3.71 4.07 -2.27
C MET A 65 3.88 2.55 -2.09
N ALA A 66 2.80 1.82 -2.27
CA ALA A 66 2.75 0.37 -2.02
C ALA A 66 3.24 -0.42 -3.23
N TYR A 67 4.44 -1.02 -3.16
CA TYR A 67 4.82 -2.02 -4.14
C TYR A 67 4.30 -3.41 -3.74
N ALA A 68 4.14 -4.32 -4.71
CA ALA A 68 3.47 -5.61 -4.55
C ALA A 68 2.11 -5.52 -3.84
N PRO A 69 1.20 -4.59 -4.24
CA PRO A 69 -0.03 -4.29 -3.50
C PRO A 69 -1.05 -5.44 -3.48
N VAL A 70 -0.88 -6.45 -4.34
CA VAL A 70 -1.73 -7.65 -4.41
C VAL A 70 -0.97 -8.93 -4.04
N ALA A 71 0.14 -8.80 -3.32
CA ALA A 71 1.21 -9.80 -3.19
C ALA A 71 1.75 -10.22 -4.58
N ARG A 72 2.95 -10.73 -4.63
CA ARG A 72 3.58 -11.02 -5.92
C ARG A 72 3.49 -12.49 -6.21
N GLY A 73 2.54 -13.02 -6.99
CA GLY A 73 2.60 -14.36 -7.58
C GLY A 73 3.33 -15.46 -6.79
N ASP A 74 3.73 -15.13 -5.57
CA ASP A 74 4.32 -15.98 -4.57
C ASP A 74 3.19 -16.75 -3.84
N ARG A 75 3.55 -17.57 -2.88
CA ARG A 75 2.58 -18.39 -2.14
C ARG A 75 1.47 -17.57 -1.48
N LEU A 76 1.77 -16.35 -1.02
CA LEU A 76 0.80 -15.46 -0.40
C LEU A 76 -0.24 -14.98 -1.40
N GLY A 77 0.16 -14.61 -2.62
CA GLY A 77 -0.77 -14.16 -3.66
C GLY A 77 -1.80 -15.22 -4.04
N SER A 78 -1.39 -16.48 -4.21
CA SER A 78 -2.31 -17.57 -4.53
C SER A 78 -3.25 -17.89 -3.38
N ASP A 79 -2.78 -17.81 -2.14
CA ASP A 79 -3.59 -18.07 -0.94
C ASP A 79 -4.62 -16.97 -0.72
N LEU A 80 -4.27 -15.71 -0.94
CA LEU A 80 -5.19 -14.57 -0.84
C LEU A 80 -6.39 -14.74 -1.78
N THR A 81 -6.17 -15.15 -3.02
CA THR A 81 -7.26 -15.32 -3.99
C THR A 81 -8.22 -16.46 -3.65
N LYS A 82 -7.79 -17.44 -2.85
CA LYS A 82 -8.61 -18.58 -2.42
C LYS A 82 -9.38 -18.32 -1.13
N GLN A 83 -9.13 -17.21 -0.46
CA GLN A 83 -9.78 -16.90 0.81
C GLN A 83 -11.28 -16.63 0.63
N LYS A 84 -12.11 -17.40 1.34
CA LYS A 84 -13.57 -17.33 1.24
C LYS A 84 -14.12 -15.93 1.55
N VAL A 85 -13.52 -15.23 2.50
CA VAL A 85 -13.90 -13.86 2.86
C VAL A 85 -13.71 -12.92 1.67
N LEU A 86 -12.54 -12.96 1.02
CA LEU A 86 -12.24 -12.11 -0.12
C LEU A 86 -13.11 -12.46 -1.34
N GLN A 87 -13.37 -13.76 -1.57
CA GLN A 87 -14.30 -14.22 -2.61
C GLN A 87 -15.75 -13.78 -2.35
N GLY A 88 -16.18 -13.78 -1.08
CA GLY A 88 -17.50 -13.27 -0.69
C GLY A 88 -17.65 -11.78 -0.97
N ILE A 89 -16.63 -10.99 -0.59
CA ILE A 89 -16.60 -9.54 -0.83
C ILE A 89 -16.53 -9.26 -2.34
N SER A 90 -15.71 -9.97 -3.10
CA SER A 90 -15.60 -9.78 -4.54
C SER A 90 -16.94 -9.97 -5.27
N LYS A 91 -17.73 -10.97 -4.86
CA LYS A 91 -19.09 -11.19 -5.39
C LYS A 91 -20.03 -10.03 -5.06
N LYS A 92 -19.97 -9.49 -3.84
CA LYS A 92 -20.77 -8.33 -3.40
C LYS A 92 -20.56 -7.11 -4.30
N TYR A 93 -19.31 -6.87 -4.72
CA TYR A 93 -18.94 -5.73 -5.56
C TYR A 93 -18.92 -6.06 -7.07
N ASN A 94 -19.29 -7.27 -7.48
CA ASN A 94 -19.15 -7.73 -8.87
C ASN A 94 -17.74 -7.47 -9.43
N ALA A 95 -16.73 -7.76 -8.62
CA ALA A 95 -15.31 -7.51 -8.89
C ALA A 95 -14.50 -8.81 -8.75
N ASP A 96 -13.27 -8.82 -9.21
CA ASP A 96 -12.33 -9.91 -8.91
C ASP A 96 -11.61 -9.68 -7.57
N VAL A 97 -10.98 -10.72 -7.03
CA VAL A 97 -10.29 -10.64 -5.74
C VAL A 97 -9.11 -9.65 -5.78
N PHE A 98 -8.42 -9.50 -6.91
CA PHE A 98 -7.32 -8.54 -7.04
C PHE A 98 -7.80 -7.11 -6.92
N GLN A 99 -8.99 -6.81 -7.45
CA GLN A 99 -9.62 -5.50 -7.27
C GLN A 99 -9.96 -5.22 -5.80
N ILE A 100 -10.41 -6.24 -5.05
CA ILE A 100 -10.66 -6.11 -3.60
C ILE A 100 -9.35 -5.87 -2.84
N LEU A 101 -8.28 -6.55 -3.18
CA LEU A 101 -6.95 -6.34 -2.58
C LEU A 101 -6.43 -4.93 -2.84
N LEU A 102 -6.59 -4.42 -4.05
CA LEU A 102 -6.21 -3.05 -4.40
C LEU A 102 -7.08 -2.02 -3.68
N ALA A 103 -8.40 -2.20 -3.67
CA ALA A 103 -9.32 -1.33 -2.94
C ALA A 103 -8.98 -1.30 -1.45
N TRP A 104 -8.65 -2.45 -0.85
CA TRP A 104 -8.17 -2.51 0.53
C TRP A 104 -6.86 -1.73 0.72
N CYS A 105 -5.92 -1.87 -0.21
CA CYS A 105 -4.61 -1.21 -0.13
C CYS A 105 -4.76 0.33 -0.11
N ILE A 106 -5.65 0.88 -0.93
CA ILE A 106 -5.85 2.34 -1.07
C ILE A 106 -6.97 2.90 -0.18
N ARG A 107 -7.61 2.07 0.67
CA ARG A 107 -8.82 2.40 1.46
C ARG A 107 -8.73 3.66 2.34
N ASN A 108 -7.51 4.04 2.72
CA ASN A 108 -7.27 5.18 3.61
C ASN A 108 -7.08 6.52 2.86
N GLY A 109 -7.08 6.52 1.52
CA GLY A 109 -6.84 7.70 0.70
C GLY A 109 -5.41 8.26 0.75
N GLN A 110 -4.51 7.62 1.51
CA GLN A 110 -3.12 8.03 1.72
C GLN A 110 -2.12 6.99 1.19
N THR A 111 -2.58 6.06 0.38
CA THR A 111 -1.75 5.02 -0.22
C THR A 111 -1.87 5.04 -1.73
N ILE A 112 -0.73 5.04 -2.42
CA ILE A 112 -0.61 4.91 -3.86
C ILE A 112 -0.21 3.46 -4.15
N ALA A 113 -1.12 2.65 -4.67
CA ALA A 113 -0.80 1.30 -5.09
C ALA A 113 -0.17 1.30 -6.49
N ILE A 114 0.93 0.55 -6.68
CA ILE A 114 1.63 0.44 -7.97
C ILE A 114 1.61 -1.01 -8.49
N PRO A 115 0.42 -1.56 -8.84
CA PRO A 115 0.31 -2.89 -9.40
C PRO A 115 0.91 -2.95 -10.81
N GLN A 116 1.66 -4.01 -11.10
CA GLN A 116 2.21 -4.26 -12.44
C GLN A 116 1.41 -5.34 -13.17
N SER A 117 1.16 -5.14 -14.46
CA SER A 117 0.67 -6.19 -15.35
C SER A 117 1.09 -5.92 -16.80
N SER A 118 1.45 -6.99 -17.52
CA SER A 118 1.63 -6.97 -18.99
C SER A 118 0.32 -7.19 -19.77
N ASN A 119 -0.77 -7.52 -19.08
CA ASN A 119 -2.08 -7.76 -19.69
C ASN A 119 -2.95 -6.52 -19.57
N ALA A 120 -3.33 -5.93 -20.71
CA ALA A 120 -4.16 -4.71 -20.78
C ALA A 120 -5.49 -4.85 -20.02
N LYS A 121 -6.13 -6.02 -20.06
CA LYS A 121 -7.38 -6.28 -19.32
C LYS A 121 -7.16 -6.18 -17.80
N HIS A 122 -6.04 -6.72 -17.30
CA HIS A 122 -5.71 -6.61 -15.88
C HIS A 122 -5.40 -5.15 -15.49
N VAL A 123 -4.73 -4.38 -16.36
CA VAL A 123 -4.48 -2.95 -16.11
C VAL A 123 -5.80 -2.20 -15.96
N ILE A 124 -6.77 -2.43 -16.87
CA ILE A 124 -8.11 -1.82 -16.79
C ILE A 124 -8.83 -2.24 -15.49
N ASN A 125 -8.76 -3.52 -15.12
CA ASN A 125 -9.38 -4.00 -13.88
C ASN A 125 -8.72 -3.38 -12.64
N ASN A 126 -7.38 -3.23 -12.63
CA ASN A 126 -6.68 -2.58 -11.54
C ASN A 126 -7.16 -1.14 -11.32
N VAL A 127 -7.37 -0.38 -12.41
CA VAL A 127 -7.89 1.00 -12.32
C VAL A 127 -9.30 1.02 -11.70
N LYS A 128 -10.18 0.10 -12.10
CA LYS A 128 -11.54 -0.01 -11.55
C LYS A 128 -11.59 -0.31 -10.05
N ALA A 129 -10.50 -0.80 -9.47
CA ALA A 129 -10.42 -0.98 -8.01
C ALA A 129 -10.57 0.34 -7.23
N ALA A 130 -10.23 1.47 -7.83
CA ALA A 130 -10.38 2.79 -7.22
C ALA A 130 -11.85 3.20 -7.01
N ASP A 131 -12.78 2.59 -7.75
CA ASP A 131 -14.22 2.85 -7.62
C ASP A 131 -14.88 2.01 -6.51
N ILE A 132 -14.15 1.04 -5.93
CA ILE A 132 -14.66 0.14 -4.90
C ILE A 132 -14.42 0.75 -3.53
N GLN A 133 -15.50 1.08 -2.84
CA GLN A 133 -15.47 1.54 -1.45
C GLN A 133 -15.88 0.38 -0.53
N LEU A 134 -14.91 -0.23 0.13
CA LEU A 134 -15.15 -1.29 1.12
C LEU A 134 -15.88 -0.70 2.33
N THR A 135 -16.94 -1.35 2.78
CA THR A 135 -17.66 -0.94 3.98
C THR A 135 -16.90 -1.34 5.25
N GLU A 136 -17.23 -0.71 6.39
CA GLU A 136 -16.67 -1.11 7.69
C GLU A 136 -16.92 -2.60 7.99
N GLU A 137 -18.08 -3.14 7.60
CA GLU A 137 -18.39 -4.57 7.76
C GLU A 137 -17.42 -5.44 6.94
N ASP A 138 -17.08 -5.02 5.70
CA ASP A 138 -16.10 -5.73 4.87
C ASP A 138 -14.71 -5.70 5.51
N LEU A 139 -14.30 -4.53 6.03
CA LEU A 139 -13.01 -4.36 6.70
C LEU A 139 -12.92 -5.19 7.98
N VAL A 140 -13.98 -5.27 8.77
CA VAL A 140 -14.07 -6.14 9.95
C VAL A 140 -13.89 -7.60 9.54
N LYS A 141 -14.60 -8.08 8.51
CA LYS A 141 -14.46 -9.44 7.99
C LYS A 141 -13.03 -9.74 7.53
N ILE A 142 -12.41 -8.80 6.81
CA ILE A 142 -11.01 -8.92 6.37
C ILE A 142 -10.09 -9.00 7.58
N ASN A 143 -10.25 -8.11 8.57
CA ASN A 143 -9.41 -8.05 9.76
C ASN A 143 -9.53 -9.30 10.65
N THR A 144 -10.64 -10.04 10.58
CA THR A 144 -10.79 -11.32 11.27
C THR A 144 -9.83 -12.39 10.74
N VAL A 145 -9.52 -12.37 9.44
CA VAL A 145 -8.63 -13.32 8.78
C VAL A 145 -7.19 -12.78 8.70
N TYR A 146 -7.07 -11.48 8.51
CA TYR A 146 -5.80 -10.75 8.40
C TYR A 146 -5.78 -9.64 9.46
N PRO A 147 -5.47 -9.95 10.72
CA PRO A 147 -5.52 -8.97 11.81
C PRO A 147 -4.48 -7.85 11.60
N LYS A 148 -4.80 -6.67 12.13
CA LYS A 148 -3.82 -5.60 12.25
C LYS A 148 -2.66 -6.07 13.14
N PRO A 149 -1.40 -5.69 12.82
CA PRO A 149 -0.28 -5.95 13.72
C PRO A 149 -0.50 -5.23 15.06
N SER A 150 -0.13 -5.89 16.15
CA SER A 150 -0.22 -5.35 17.51
C SER A 150 1.11 -4.83 18.05
N VAL A 151 2.19 -5.04 17.30
CA VAL A 151 3.55 -4.61 17.62
C VAL A 151 4.25 -4.12 16.36
N SER A 152 5.33 -3.35 16.52
CA SER A 152 6.19 -2.97 15.41
C SER A 152 6.89 -4.20 14.82
N GLU A 153 6.89 -4.29 13.51
CA GLU A 153 7.51 -5.37 12.75
C GLU A 153 8.57 -4.80 11.80
N PRO A 154 9.66 -5.54 11.52
CA PRO A 154 10.59 -5.15 10.47
C PRO A 154 9.89 -5.02 9.13
N LEU A 155 10.40 -4.13 8.26
CA LEU A 155 9.87 -4.01 6.91
C LEU A 155 9.94 -5.34 6.17
N ALA A 156 8.84 -5.72 5.54
CA ALA A 156 8.83 -6.80 4.58
C ALA A 156 9.63 -6.35 3.34
N LEU A 157 10.72 -7.03 3.05
CA LEU A 157 11.58 -6.80 1.89
C LEU A 157 11.46 -7.97 0.90
N TRP A 158 12.04 -7.79 -0.31
CA TRP A 158 12.20 -8.87 -1.30
C TRP A 158 13.25 -9.87 -0.86
#